data_2c1cdd40fa593d96f6f8671950dbe4f6
#
_entry.id   2c1cdd40fa593d96f6f8671950dbe4f6
#
_cell.length_a   1.000
_cell.length_b   1.000
_cell.length_c   1.000
_cell.angle_alpha   90.00
_cell.angle_beta   90.00
_cell.angle_gamma   90.00
#
_symmetry.space_group_name_H-M   'P 1'
#
loop_
_entity.id
_entity.type
_entity.pdbx_description
1 polymer ?
#
loop_
_entity_poly.entity_id
_entity_poly.type
_entity_poly.pdbx_seq_one_letter_code
_entity_poly.pdbx_strand_id
1 'polypeptide(L)'
;YIASQRTFPDYNDMADNKAYLESIARSFGYHYGKSHNVRINTISQSPTITTAGSGVKGFDEFLDYADKMSPLGNASASDCAKYCVTLFSDYTKMVTMQNLYHDGGFSNTGISEEIIERLK
;
A
#
# COMPACT_ATOMS: atom_id res chain seq x y z
N TYR A 1 3.04 -0.85 -2.25
CA TYR A 1 1.77 -0.89 -2.99
C TYR A 1 1.42 -2.34 -3.37
N ILE A 2 0.15 -2.66 -3.37
CA ILE A 2 -0.35 -4.03 -3.57
C ILE A 2 0.07 -4.65 -4.92
N ALA A 3 0.39 -3.83 -5.92
CA ALA A 3 0.90 -4.29 -7.20
C ALA A 3 2.25 -5.03 -7.10
N SER A 4 2.97 -4.92 -5.98
CA SER A 4 4.13 -5.77 -5.69
C SER A 4 3.79 -7.25 -5.56
N GLN A 5 2.52 -7.57 -5.30
CA GLN A 5 2.03 -8.92 -4.99
C GLN A 5 0.88 -9.38 -5.88
N ARG A 6 0.23 -8.46 -6.60
CA ARG A 6 -0.92 -8.74 -7.47
C ARG A 6 -0.74 -8.07 -8.82
N THR A 7 -1.18 -8.74 -9.86
CA THR A 7 -1.11 -8.21 -11.23
C THR A 7 -2.18 -7.15 -11.46
N PHE A 8 -1.73 -6.03 -12.00
CA PHE A 8 -2.60 -4.99 -12.56
C PHE A 8 -2.22 -4.83 -14.05
N PRO A 9 -3.18 -4.89 -14.97
CA PRO A 9 -2.91 -4.69 -16.39
C PRO A 9 -2.18 -3.36 -16.63
N ASP A 10 -1.22 -3.36 -17.55
CA ASP A 10 -0.45 -2.19 -17.98
C ASP A 10 0.39 -1.49 -16.87
N TYR A 11 0.68 -2.20 -15.76
CA TYR A 11 1.43 -1.66 -14.63
C TYR A 11 2.72 -2.44 -14.30
N ASN A 12 3.26 -3.20 -15.26
CA ASN A 12 4.30 -4.19 -15.02
C ASN A 12 5.59 -3.60 -14.43
N ASP A 13 6.17 -2.57 -15.06
CA ASP A 13 7.44 -1.98 -14.62
C ASP A 13 7.36 -1.42 -13.20
N MET A 14 6.24 -0.77 -12.87
CA MET A 14 6.03 -0.23 -11.54
C MET A 14 5.77 -1.32 -10.51
N ALA A 15 5.07 -2.39 -10.88
CA ALA A 15 4.85 -3.54 -10.03
C ALA A 15 6.16 -4.22 -9.65
N ASP A 16 7.05 -4.44 -10.64
CA ASP A 16 8.37 -5.02 -10.45
C ASP A 16 9.24 -4.16 -9.51
N ASN A 17 9.22 -2.84 -9.71
CA ASN A 17 9.92 -1.90 -8.85
C ASN A 17 9.38 -1.93 -7.40
N LYS A 18 8.06 -2.08 -7.20
CA LYS A 18 7.48 -2.19 -5.87
C LYS A 18 7.85 -3.51 -5.19
N ALA A 19 7.89 -4.61 -5.93
CA ALA A 19 8.35 -5.90 -5.42
C ALA A 19 9.83 -5.84 -5.00
N TYR A 20 10.67 -5.20 -5.82
CA TYR A 20 12.07 -4.99 -5.52
C TYR A 20 12.26 -4.11 -4.27
N LEU A 21 11.49 -3.03 -4.13
CA LEU A 21 11.52 -2.17 -2.94
C LEU A 21 11.21 -2.95 -1.66
N GLU A 22 10.22 -3.82 -1.68
CA GLU A 22 9.90 -4.67 -0.52
C GLU A 22 11.04 -5.64 -0.17
N SER A 23 11.70 -6.18 -1.19
CA SER A 23 12.88 -7.03 -1.00
C SER A 23 14.05 -6.27 -0.38
N ILE A 24 14.32 -5.05 -0.86
CA ILE A 24 15.34 -4.16 -0.29
C ILE A 24 15.03 -3.85 1.17
N ALA A 25 13.79 -3.51 1.49
CA ALA A 25 13.38 -3.19 2.85
C ALA A 25 13.65 -4.35 3.82
N ARG A 26 13.44 -5.61 3.39
CA ARG A 26 13.78 -6.79 4.20
C ARG A 26 15.29 -6.94 4.39
N SER A 27 16.08 -6.82 3.34
CA SER A 27 17.54 -6.98 3.39
C SER A 27 18.19 -5.91 4.26
N PHE A 28 17.88 -4.66 4.01
CA PHE A 28 18.41 -3.54 4.79
C PHE A 28 17.85 -3.51 6.22
N GLY A 29 16.58 -3.89 6.41
CA GLY A 29 15.97 -4.01 7.73
C GLY A 29 16.70 -4.99 8.62
N TYR A 30 17.16 -6.12 8.06
CA TYR A 30 17.97 -7.07 8.81
C TYR A 30 19.35 -6.49 9.18
N HIS A 31 20.09 -5.97 8.19
CA HIS A 31 21.44 -5.47 8.40
C HIS A 31 21.47 -4.28 9.36
N TYR A 32 20.67 -3.28 9.13
CA TYR A 32 20.63 -2.08 9.96
C TYR A 32 19.92 -2.29 11.29
N GLY A 33 18.97 -3.21 11.35
CA GLY A 33 18.36 -3.62 12.61
C GLY A 33 19.38 -4.23 13.55
N LYS A 34 20.24 -5.14 13.06
CA LYS A 34 21.30 -5.78 13.83
C LYS A 34 22.40 -4.83 14.24
N SER A 35 22.86 -3.98 13.32
CA SER A 35 24.06 -3.15 13.56
C SER A 35 23.75 -1.81 14.25
N HIS A 36 22.57 -1.24 14.02
CA HIS A 36 22.25 0.14 14.42
C HIS A 36 20.88 0.30 15.07
N ASN A 37 20.16 -0.79 15.32
CA ASN A 37 18.80 -0.76 15.88
C ASN A 37 17.82 0.10 15.04
N VAL A 38 17.98 0.08 13.71
CA VAL A 38 17.12 0.80 12.75
C VAL A 38 16.01 -0.12 12.29
N ARG A 39 14.80 0.42 12.25
CA ARG A 39 13.61 -0.25 11.70
C ARG A 39 13.36 0.21 10.29
N ILE A 40 13.07 -0.71 9.36
CA ILE A 40 12.74 -0.42 7.97
C ILE A 40 11.48 -1.18 7.62
N ASN A 41 10.45 -0.46 7.21
CA ASN A 41 9.17 -1.00 6.77
C ASN A 41 8.75 -0.35 5.46
N THR A 42 7.88 -1.01 4.72
CA THR A 42 7.14 -0.44 3.60
C THR A 42 5.68 -0.28 3.97
N ILE A 43 5.02 0.74 3.42
CA ILE A 43 3.59 0.94 3.56
C ILE A 43 2.93 0.65 2.22
N SER A 44 1.97 -0.29 2.21
CA SER A 44 1.10 -0.54 1.08
C SER A 44 -0.17 0.30 1.24
N GLN A 45 -0.13 1.48 0.63
CA GLN A 45 -1.16 2.51 0.74
C GLN A 45 -2.28 2.29 -0.27
N SER A 46 -3.51 2.70 0.09
CA SER A 46 -4.62 2.87 -0.85
C SER A 46 -4.20 3.73 -2.05
N PRO A 47 -4.86 3.57 -3.20
CA PRO A 47 -4.77 4.58 -4.25
C PRO A 47 -5.12 5.95 -3.65
N THR A 48 -4.24 6.92 -3.85
CA THR A 48 -4.39 8.26 -3.28
C THR A 48 -4.19 9.29 -4.38
N ILE A 49 -5.06 10.30 -4.44
CA ILE A 49 -4.96 11.37 -5.44
C ILE A 49 -3.67 12.15 -5.19
N THR A 50 -2.76 12.10 -6.15
CA THR A 50 -1.51 12.84 -6.15
C THR A 50 -1.25 13.39 -7.55
N THR A 51 -0.40 14.40 -7.68
CA THR A 51 0.01 14.95 -8.98
C THR A 51 0.61 13.87 -9.89
N ALA A 52 1.40 12.96 -9.34
CA ALA A 52 1.99 11.85 -10.09
C ALA A 52 0.95 10.80 -10.50
N GLY A 53 -0.03 10.50 -9.64
CA GLY A 53 -1.09 9.53 -9.90
C GLY A 53 -2.05 9.98 -11.00
N SER A 54 -2.37 11.27 -11.06
CA SER A 54 -3.29 11.82 -12.07
C SER A 54 -2.80 11.70 -13.53
N GLY A 55 -1.51 11.39 -13.73
CA GLY A 55 -0.95 11.12 -15.06
C GLY A 55 -1.06 9.67 -15.53
N VAL A 56 -1.54 8.76 -14.70
CA VAL A 56 -1.67 7.33 -15.02
C VAL A 56 -3.03 7.10 -15.68
N LYS A 57 -3.02 6.55 -16.89
CA LYS A 57 -4.26 6.19 -17.61
C LYS A 57 -5.06 5.17 -16.82
N GLY A 58 -6.37 5.41 -16.67
CA GLY A 58 -7.26 4.52 -15.92
C GLY A 58 -7.16 4.67 -14.40
N PHE A 59 -6.45 5.70 -13.90
CA PHE A 59 -6.29 5.92 -12.47
C PHE A 59 -7.61 6.23 -11.76
N ASP A 60 -8.47 7.03 -12.38
CA ASP A 60 -9.76 7.43 -11.79
C ASP A 60 -10.70 6.22 -11.65
N GLU A 61 -10.75 5.37 -12.66
CA GLU A 61 -11.53 4.12 -12.61
C GLU A 61 -10.99 3.16 -11.56
N PHE A 62 -9.68 3.07 -11.44
CA PHE A 62 -9.07 2.25 -10.41
C PHE A 62 -9.29 2.81 -9.00
N LEU A 63 -9.26 4.14 -8.84
CA LEU A 63 -9.57 4.81 -7.58
C LEU A 63 -11.00 4.50 -7.12
N ASP A 64 -11.97 4.62 -8.00
CA ASP A 64 -13.37 4.29 -7.74
C ASP A 64 -13.57 2.79 -7.44
N TYR A 65 -12.92 1.93 -8.20
CA TYR A 65 -12.95 0.49 -7.95
C TYR A 65 -12.37 0.13 -6.58
N ALA A 66 -11.21 0.67 -6.24
CA ALA A 66 -10.57 0.40 -4.97
C ALA A 66 -11.38 0.91 -3.77
N ASP A 67 -12.02 2.07 -3.92
CA ASP A 67 -12.91 2.62 -2.89
C ASP A 67 -14.07 1.69 -2.60
N LYS A 68 -14.73 1.18 -3.64
CA LYS A 68 -15.86 0.25 -3.52
C LYS A 68 -15.47 -1.15 -3.05
N MET A 69 -14.25 -1.56 -3.31
CA MET A 69 -13.72 -2.84 -2.80
C MET A 69 -13.31 -2.77 -1.34
N SER A 70 -13.01 -1.59 -0.83
CA SER A 70 -12.42 -1.40 0.49
C SER A 70 -13.51 -1.16 1.55
N PRO A 71 -13.63 -2.00 2.59
CA PRO A 71 -14.64 -1.81 3.65
C PRO A 71 -14.60 -0.44 4.34
N LEU A 72 -13.43 0.21 4.38
CA LEU A 72 -13.26 1.54 4.96
C LEU A 72 -13.07 2.64 3.89
N GLY A 73 -13.22 2.29 2.61
CA GLY A 73 -12.91 3.19 1.50
C GLY A 73 -11.40 3.43 1.33
N ASN A 74 -11.05 4.37 0.46
CA ASN A 74 -9.66 4.76 0.23
C ASN A 74 -9.16 5.70 1.34
N ALA A 75 -7.98 5.41 1.85
CA ALA A 75 -7.30 6.31 2.79
C ALA A 75 -6.81 7.58 2.10
N SER A 76 -6.96 8.71 2.77
CA SER A 76 -6.42 9.98 2.32
C SER A 76 -4.90 10.08 2.56
N ALA A 77 -4.23 11.05 1.93
CA ALA A 77 -2.84 11.37 2.21
C ALA A 77 -2.62 11.75 3.69
N SER A 78 -3.59 12.43 4.31
CA SER A 78 -3.56 12.77 5.73
C SER A 78 -3.60 11.52 6.62
N ASP A 79 -4.41 10.52 6.26
CA ASP A 79 -4.47 9.27 7.01
C ASP A 79 -3.15 8.51 6.92
N CYS A 80 -2.54 8.47 5.74
CA CYS A 80 -1.21 7.90 5.55
C CYS A 80 -0.15 8.62 6.40
N ALA A 81 -0.18 9.95 6.45
CA ALA A 81 0.73 10.74 7.27
C ALA A 81 0.59 10.43 8.76
N LYS A 82 -0.63 10.31 9.28
CA LYS A 82 -0.88 9.89 10.67
C LYS A 82 -0.35 8.49 10.95
N TYR A 83 -0.51 7.58 10.00
CA TYR A 83 0.03 6.24 10.13
C TYR A 83 1.56 6.25 10.16
N CYS A 84 2.22 7.05 9.32
CA CYS A 84 3.67 7.25 9.36
C CYS A 84 4.14 7.75 10.72
N VAL A 85 3.45 8.73 11.33
CA VAL A 85 3.77 9.22 12.68
C VAL A 85 3.69 8.08 13.70
N THR A 86 2.67 7.24 13.62
CA THR A 86 2.55 6.06 14.50
C THR A 86 3.72 5.09 14.32
N LEU A 87 4.14 4.85 13.07
CA LEU A 87 5.26 3.96 12.78
C LEU A 87 6.60 4.51 13.27
N PHE A 88 6.78 5.82 13.37
CA PHE A 88 7.97 6.45 13.93
C PHE A 88 7.97 6.52 15.47
N SER A 89 6.86 6.19 16.10
CA SER A 89 6.75 6.21 17.55
C SER A 89 7.29 4.93 18.20
N ASP A 90 7.53 5.00 19.51
CA ASP A 90 7.97 3.85 20.31
C ASP A 90 6.88 2.77 20.46
N TYR A 91 5.61 3.10 20.16
CA TYR A 91 4.52 2.11 20.18
C TYR A 91 4.73 0.99 19.16
N THR A 92 5.50 1.25 18.11
CA THR A 92 5.81 0.27 17.07
C THR A 92 7.29 -0.13 17.05
N LYS A 93 7.99 0.00 18.16
CA LYS A 93 9.44 -0.25 18.23
C LYS A 93 9.88 -1.65 17.81
N MET A 94 8.98 -2.63 17.83
CA MET A 94 9.26 -4.01 17.41
C MET A 94 8.78 -4.33 15.98
N VAL A 95 8.29 -3.33 15.25
CA VAL A 95 7.81 -3.50 13.87
C VAL A 95 8.92 -3.13 12.91
N THR A 96 9.47 -4.12 12.23
CA THR A 96 10.50 -3.94 11.19
C THR A 96 10.39 -5.03 10.12
N MET A 97 10.91 -4.78 8.93
CA MET A 97 10.93 -5.69 7.79
C MET A 97 9.53 -6.11 7.31
N GLN A 98 8.52 -5.31 7.62
CA GLN A 98 7.13 -5.59 7.27
C GLN A 98 6.71 -4.76 6.06
N ASN A 99 5.81 -5.34 5.25
CA ASN A 99 4.97 -4.59 4.33
C ASN A 99 3.61 -4.38 5.02
N LEU A 100 3.32 -3.14 5.37
CA LEU A 100 2.18 -2.79 6.19
C LEU A 100 1.05 -2.22 5.33
N TYR A 101 -0.08 -2.92 5.31
CA TYR A 101 -1.26 -2.47 4.58
C TYR A 101 -1.94 -1.31 5.28
N HIS A 102 -2.21 -0.26 4.52
CA HIS A 102 -2.98 0.90 4.94
C HIS A 102 -3.92 1.28 3.79
N ASP A 103 -4.89 0.42 3.53
CA ASP A 103 -5.68 0.40 2.30
C ASP A 103 -7.18 0.15 2.52
N GLY A 104 -7.66 0.44 3.72
CA GLY A 104 -9.08 0.28 4.03
C GLY A 104 -9.61 -1.15 3.95
N GLY A 105 -8.72 -2.15 3.84
CA GLY A 105 -9.08 -3.57 3.71
C GLY A 105 -9.07 -4.08 2.27
N PHE A 106 -8.70 -3.24 1.29
CA PHE A 106 -8.67 -3.61 -0.13
C PHE A 106 -7.93 -4.92 -0.41
N SER A 107 -6.72 -5.06 0.12
CA SER A 107 -5.84 -6.21 -0.15
C SER A 107 -6.41 -7.56 0.28
N ASN A 108 -7.31 -7.58 1.25
CA ASN A 108 -7.93 -8.79 1.78
C ASN A 108 -9.39 -8.99 1.34
N THR A 109 -9.95 -8.07 0.56
CA THR A 109 -11.31 -8.17 0.02
C THR A 109 -11.28 -8.87 -1.33
N GLY A 110 -11.95 -10.00 -1.47
CA GLY A 110 -12.06 -10.72 -2.74
C GLY A 110 -13.05 -10.06 -3.70
N ILE A 111 -14.23 -9.69 -3.19
CA ILE A 111 -15.28 -8.95 -3.90
C ILE A 111 -16.15 -8.21 -2.88
N SER A 112 -16.67 -7.05 -3.23
CA SER A 112 -17.59 -6.29 -2.39
C SER A 112 -19.03 -6.38 -2.89
N GLU A 113 -19.98 -6.10 -2.00
CA GLU A 113 -21.40 -6.06 -2.36
C GLU A 113 -21.69 -5.00 -3.44
N GLU A 114 -21.03 -3.85 -3.36
CA GLU A 114 -21.18 -2.76 -4.35
C GLU A 114 -20.73 -3.19 -5.76
N ILE A 115 -19.68 -3.98 -5.85
CA ILE A 115 -19.22 -4.53 -7.13
C ILE A 115 -20.23 -5.56 -7.66
N ILE A 116 -20.77 -6.44 -6.78
CA ILE A 116 -21.81 -7.40 -7.17
C ILE A 116 -23.05 -6.66 -7.73
N GLU A 117 -23.49 -5.60 -7.08
CA GLU A 117 -24.64 -4.81 -7.56
C GLU A 117 -24.42 -4.19 -8.94
N ARG A 118 -23.19 -3.77 -9.24
CA ARG A 118 -22.84 -3.22 -10.57
C ARG A 118 -22.80 -4.26 -11.68
N LEU A 119 -22.66 -5.54 -11.34
CA LEU A 119 -22.61 -6.63 -12.31
C LEU A 119 -24.01 -7.20 -12.66
N LYS A 120 -25.05 -6.76 -11.96
CA LYS A 120 -26.45 -7.10 -12.25
C LYS A 120 -27.02 -6.26 -13.38
#